data_6475fa26f6c012476260ea059c85b328
#
_entry.id   6475fa26f6c012476260ea059c85b328
#
_cell.length_a   1.000
_cell.length_b   1.000
_cell.length_c   1.000
_cell.angle_alpha   90.00
_cell.angle_beta   90.00
_cell.angle_gamma   90.00
#
_symmetry.space_group_name_H-M   'P 1'
#
loop_
_entity.id
_entity.type
_entity.pdbx_description
1 polymer ?
#
loop_
_entity_poly.entity_id
_entity_poly.type
_entity_poly.pdbx_seq_one_letter_code
_entity_poly.pdbx_strand_id
1 'polypeptide(L)'
;MKKLMFVTDESILGGCARSGVAEVVDSLANSVAADYAVTVVCPDGNGVWARMAANLQQVSDGVRFCRLFGVDYYLLRRWPDGLNMVVEHTKPDVLHNFAAPELLTTLATRPPRCIYTIDQADFMQGREDTLRLYDAVTTVSKAYAIELLERGDQLSQVLGEINFRGITNGILTSVFAPEKGLMTSAKYSADDFSGKAVCKERLCRTYGIPADKCIYLMMCRLVRDKGIDDVLKAVHMIRDSGGFLLLVGKGEKQYEEQLAKLTRDDGVLWVNRWPSAVQAVPLLAGADFYLSPSVAEPCGLMPMTACRYGCIPITTLNGGLQDNMDDEIAVIVHEDGVTGAVAKVAALYAHPDALIAKRAACMERDFSWATRKAEYLEVYRGAV
;
A
#
# COMPACT_ATOMS: atom_id res chain seq x y z
N MET A 1 -25.77 -15.01 -6.61
CA MET A 1 -24.70 -14.01 -6.65
C MET A 1 -23.57 -14.61 -7.50
N LYS A 2 -23.00 -13.86 -8.45
CA LYS A 2 -21.82 -14.32 -9.19
C LYS A 2 -20.66 -14.54 -8.26
N LYS A 3 -19.77 -15.47 -8.60
CA LYS A 3 -18.60 -15.87 -7.78
C LYS A 3 -17.35 -15.23 -8.33
N LEU A 4 -16.63 -14.52 -7.48
CA LEU A 4 -15.34 -13.86 -7.80
C LEU A 4 -14.23 -14.51 -6.97
N MET A 5 -13.19 -14.97 -7.63
CA MET A 5 -12.00 -15.54 -6.99
C MET A 5 -10.81 -14.61 -7.19
N PHE A 6 -10.17 -14.24 -6.10
CA PHE A 6 -8.85 -13.62 -6.09
C PHE A 6 -7.79 -14.70 -5.90
N VAL A 7 -6.77 -14.69 -6.76
CA VAL A 7 -5.59 -15.54 -6.64
C VAL A 7 -4.39 -14.64 -6.39
N THR A 8 -3.69 -14.87 -5.29
CA THR A 8 -2.58 -14.00 -4.87
C THR A 8 -1.52 -14.81 -4.13
N ASP A 9 -0.26 -14.41 -4.24
CA ASP A 9 0.83 -14.95 -3.42
C ASP A 9 1.07 -14.15 -2.14
N GLU A 10 0.24 -13.12 -1.88
CA GLU A 10 0.29 -12.28 -0.69
C GLU A 10 -1.11 -12.01 -0.12
N SER A 11 -1.26 -12.10 1.21
CA SER A 11 -2.46 -11.70 1.96
C SER A 11 -2.09 -11.38 3.41
N ILE A 12 -2.61 -10.30 3.97
CA ILE A 12 -2.46 -9.97 5.38
C ILE A 12 -3.23 -10.99 6.23
N LEU A 13 -4.46 -11.31 5.82
CA LEU A 13 -5.34 -12.23 6.54
C LEU A 13 -4.84 -13.67 6.43
N GLY A 14 -4.26 -14.06 5.28
CA GLY A 14 -3.58 -15.34 5.10
C GLY A 14 -2.22 -15.44 5.82
N GLY A 15 -1.64 -14.32 6.24
CA GLY A 15 -0.38 -14.26 6.96
C GLY A 15 0.87 -14.37 6.08
N CYS A 16 0.75 -14.09 4.80
CA CYS A 16 1.85 -14.14 3.82
C CYS A 16 2.15 -12.77 3.19
N ALA A 17 1.84 -11.67 3.90
CA ALA A 17 2.08 -10.32 3.42
C ALA A 17 3.58 -9.97 3.34
N ARG A 18 4.00 -9.44 2.20
CA ARG A 18 5.38 -8.97 1.93
C ARG A 18 5.41 -7.56 1.34
N SER A 19 4.31 -7.13 0.72
CA SER A 19 4.19 -5.85 0.01
C SER A 19 2.79 -5.24 0.17
N GLY A 20 2.56 -4.12 -0.53
CA GLY A 20 1.24 -3.47 -0.61
C GLY A 20 0.17 -4.31 -1.31
N VAL A 21 0.55 -5.29 -2.13
CA VAL A 21 -0.39 -6.21 -2.82
C VAL A 21 -1.28 -6.92 -1.83
N ALA A 22 -0.72 -7.38 -0.70
CA ALA A 22 -1.47 -8.03 0.35
C ALA A 22 -2.62 -7.16 0.90
N GLU A 23 -2.38 -5.87 1.10
CA GLU A 23 -3.41 -4.91 1.54
C GLU A 23 -4.47 -4.69 0.45
N VAL A 24 -4.02 -4.51 -0.80
CA VAL A 24 -4.91 -4.28 -1.94
C VAL A 24 -5.87 -5.44 -2.12
N VAL A 25 -5.38 -6.68 -2.18
CA VAL A 25 -6.22 -7.86 -2.40
C VAL A 25 -7.24 -8.04 -1.29
N ASP A 26 -6.82 -8.00 -0.02
CA ASP A 26 -7.73 -8.21 1.10
C ASP A 26 -8.77 -7.06 1.21
N SER A 27 -8.37 -5.82 0.95
CA SER A 27 -9.28 -4.68 1.02
C SER A 27 -10.24 -4.62 -0.17
N LEU A 28 -9.78 -4.92 -1.38
CA LEU A 28 -10.64 -5.02 -2.56
C LEU A 28 -11.64 -6.17 -2.41
N ALA A 29 -11.17 -7.37 -1.99
CA ALA A 29 -12.02 -8.54 -1.74
C ALA A 29 -13.16 -8.19 -0.77
N ASN A 30 -12.84 -7.53 0.35
CA ASN A 30 -13.84 -7.09 1.32
C ASN A 30 -14.79 -6.04 0.73
N SER A 31 -14.30 -5.11 -0.09
CA SER A 31 -15.11 -4.03 -0.65
C SER A 31 -16.18 -4.51 -1.64
N VAL A 32 -15.90 -5.63 -2.35
CA VAL A 32 -16.81 -6.22 -3.37
C VAL A 32 -17.63 -7.40 -2.83
N ALA A 33 -17.47 -7.77 -1.56
CA ALA A 33 -18.18 -8.90 -0.95
C ALA A 33 -19.71 -8.71 -0.86
N ALA A 34 -20.19 -7.47 -0.97
CA ALA A 34 -21.62 -7.18 -1.11
C ALA A 34 -22.16 -7.43 -2.53
N ASP A 35 -21.28 -7.40 -3.54
CA ASP A 35 -21.61 -7.52 -4.97
C ASP A 35 -21.42 -8.94 -5.50
N TYR A 36 -20.46 -9.68 -4.91
CA TYR A 36 -20.01 -11.03 -5.32
C TYR A 36 -19.90 -11.98 -4.13
N ALA A 37 -20.06 -13.29 -4.39
CA ALA A 37 -19.58 -14.32 -3.47
C ALA A 37 -18.06 -14.42 -3.66
N VAL A 38 -17.29 -13.86 -2.72
CA VAL A 38 -15.84 -13.68 -2.88
C VAL A 38 -15.06 -14.81 -2.23
N THR A 39 -14.09 -15.34 -2.99
CA THR A 39 -13.09 -16.29 -2.52
C THR A 39 -11.69 -15.70 -2.72
N VAL A 40 -10.82 -15.81 -1.72
CA VAL A 40 -9.38 -15.49 -1.83
C VAL A 40 -8.60 -16.78 -1.69
N VAL A 41 -7.68 -17.04 -2.62
CA VAL A 41 -6.75 -18.19 -2.59
C VAL A 41 -5.33 -17.65 -2.46
N CYS A 42 -4.63 -18.02 -1.41
CA CYS A 42 -3.29 -17.55 -1.11
C CYS A 42 -2.44 -18.62 -0.39
N PRO A 43 -1.10 -18.41 -0.29
CA PRO A 43 -0.25 -19.25 0.53
C PRO A 43 -0.67 -19.24 2.00
N ASP A 44 -0.49 -20.38 2.68
CA ASP A 44 -0.71 -20.50 4.13
C ASP A 44 0.51 -19.99 4.91
N GLY A 45 0.48 -18.73 5.30
CA GLY A 45 1.51 -18.07 6.11
C GLY A 45 1.36 -18.29 7.63
N ASN A 46 0.42 -19.15 8.08
CA ASN A 46 0.06 -19.31 9.48
C ASN A 46 -0.31 -17.98 10.19
N GLY A 47 -0.97 -17.09 9.48
CA GLY A 47 -1.37 -15.77 9.97
C GLY A 47 -2.22 -15.83 11.25
N VAL A 48 -2.08 -14.81 12.09
CA VAL A 48 -2.84 -14.70 13.35
C VAL A 48 -4.34 -14.69 13.07
N TRP A 49 -4.77 -13.97 12.06
CA TRP A 49 -6.18 -13.85 11.69
C TRP A 49 -6.79 -15.19 11.26
N ALA A 50 -6.08 -15.95 10.42
CA ALA A 50 -6.54 -17.28 10.02
C ALA A 50 -6.64 -18.25 11.21
N ARG A 51 -5.67 -18.18 12.15
CA ARG A 51 -5.70 -19.01 13.38
C ARG A 51 -6.81 -18.61 14.35
N MET A 52 -7.20 -17.34 14.38
CA MET A 52 -8.28 -16.83 15.22
C MET A 52 -9.67 -17.05 14.59
N ALA A 53 -9.76 -17.44 13.34
CA ALA A 53 -11.04 -17.73 12.69
C ALA A 53 -11.70 -18.94 13.36
N ALA A 54 -12.90 -18.72 13.90
CA ALA A 54 -13.66 -19.78 14.59
C ALA A 54 -14.01 -20.98 13.71
N ASN A 55 -13.94 -20.80 12.38
CA ASN A 55 -14.27 -21.79 11.36
C ASN A 55 -13.06 -22.29 10.56
N LEU A 56 -11.84 -22.12 11.10
CA LEU A 56 -10.65 -22.67 10.46
C LEU A 56 -10.71 -24.19 10.44
N GLN A 57 -10.69 -24.77 9.25
CA GLN A 57 -10.78 -26.21 9.04
C GLN A 57 -9.82 -26.70 7.95
N GLN A 58 -9.42 -27.97 8.06
CA GLN A 58 -8.69 -28.67 7.00
C GLN A 58 -9.70 -29.16 5.97
N VAL A 59 -9.53 -28.78 4.71
CA VAL A 59 -10.42 -29.17 3.59
C VAL A 59 -9.83 -30.39 2.86
N SER A 60 -8.52 -30.38 2.65
CA SER A 60 -7.77 -31.49 2.06
C SER A 60 -6.33 -31.45 2.53
N ASP A 61 -5.49 -32.42 2.13
CA ASP A 61 -4.06 -32.36 2.45
C ASP A 61 -3.45 -31.08 1.87
N GLY A 62 -2.86 -30.28 2.73
CA GLY A 62 -2.23 -29.00 2.38
C GLY A 62 -3.18 -27.85 2.09
N VAL A 63 -4.50 -27.97 2.23
CA VAL A 63 -5.47 -26.90 2.01
C VAL A 63 -6.33 -26.66 3.25
N ARG A 64 -6.27 -25.46 3.80
CA ARG A 64 -7.13 -25.00 4.89
C ARG A 64 -8.14 -23.96 4.38
N PHE A 65 -9.27 -23.91 5.03
CA PHE A 65 -10.35 -22.96 4.76
C PHE A 65 -10.69 -22.18 6.01
N CYS A 66 -10.98 -20.90 5.85
CA CYS A 66 -11.65 -20.09 6.85
C CYS A 66 -12.51 -19.01 6.19
N ARG A 67 -13.47 -18.46 6.93
CA ARG A 67 -14.28 -17.32 6.51
C ARG A 67 -14.00 -16.13 7.42
N LEU A 68 -13.58 -15.02 6.83
CA LEU A 68 -13.26 -13.78 7.52
C LEU A 68 -13.98 -12.61 6.83
N PHE A 69 -14.69 -11.79 7.59
CA PHE A 69 -15.36 -10.58 7.11
C PHE A 69 -16.27 -10.80 5.87
N GLY A 70 -16.91 -11.97 5.78
CA GLY A 70 -17.80 -12.31 4.65
C GLY A 70 -17.09 -12.89 3.42
N VAL A 71 -15.77 -13.00 3.45
CA VAL A 71 -14.92 -13.54 2.38
C VAL A 71 -14.43 -14.94 2.74
N ASP A 72 -14.45 -15.86 1.78
CA ASP A 72 -13.95 -17.23 1.92
C ASP A 72 -12.45 -17.27 1.59
N TYR A 73 -11.61 -17.75 2.52
CA TYR A 73 -10.17 -17.88 2.34
C TYR A 73 -9.78 -19.36 2.24
N TYR A 74 -9.07 -19.70 1.15
CA TYR A 74 -8.41 -20.99 0.98
C TYR A 74 -6.89 -20.77 1.09
N LEU A 75 -6.28 -21.40 2.09
CA LEU A 75 -4.87 -21.26 2.44
C LEU A 75 -4.11 -22.50 1.99
N LEU A 76 -3.17 -22.34 1.06
CA LEU A 76 -2.42 -23.44 0.45
C LEU A 76 -1.04 -23.58 1.09
N ARG A 77 -0.76 -24.73 1.74
CA ARG A 77 0.55 -25.02 2.35
C ARG A 77 1.68 -25.11 1.33
N ARG A 78 1.37 -25.65 0.15
CA ARG A 78 2.29 -25.75 -0.98
C ARG A 78 1.72 -24.92 -2.11
N TRP A 79 2.23 -23.73 -2.25
CA TRP A 79 1.79 -22.81 -3.29
C TRP A 79 2.47 -23.15 -4.63
N PRO A 80 1.73 -23.21 -5.75
CA PRO A 80 0.26 -23.07 -5.90
C PRO A 80 -0.50 -24.42 -5.88
N ASP A 81 0.09 -25.51 -5.35
CA ASP A 81 -0.57 -26.82 -5.29
C ASP A 81 -1.93 -26.71 -4.59
N GLY A 82 -2.94 -27.34 -5.17
CA GLY A 82 -4.31 -27.28 -4.66
C GLY A 82 -5.18 -26.17 -5.29
N LEU A 83 -4.61 -25.23 -6.05
CA LEU A 83 -5.39 -24.18 -6.72
C LEU A 83 -6.47 -24.77 -7.64
N ASN A 84 -6.13 -25.78 -8.45
CA ASN A 84 -7.09 -26.48 -9.33
C ASN A 84 -8.27 -27.07 -8.54
N MET A 85 -8.02 -27.71 -7.40
CA MET A 85 -9.07 -28.24 -6.54
C MET A 85 -10.01 -27.14 -6.03
N VAL A 86 -9.46 -25.99 -5.63
CA VAL A 86 -10.27 -24.85 -5.18
C VAL A 86 -11.09 -24.26 -6.32
N VAL A 87 -10.52 -24.13 -7.53
CA VAL A 87 -11.24 -23.66 -8.73
C VAL A 87 -12.39 -24.59 -9.09
N GLU A 88 -12.14 -25.90 -9.11
CA GLU A 88 -13.17 -26.92 -9.39
C GLU A 88 -14.29 -26.96 -8.34
N HIS A 89 -13.92 -26.77 -7.06
CA HIS A 89 -14.87 -26.75 -5.95
C HIS A 89 -15.75 -25.50 -5.98
N THR A 90 -15.13 -24.33 -6.15
CA THR A 90 -15.83 -23.04 -6.07
C THR A 90 -16.52 -22.65 -7.36
N LYS A 91 -15.97 -23.05 -8.51
CA LYS A 91 -16.44 -22.72 -9.87
C LYS A 91 -16.68 -21.20 -10.03
N PRO A 92 -15.61 -20.39 -9.99
CA PRO A 92 -15.75 -18.94 -10.08
C PRO A 92 -16.22 -18.51 -11.47
N ASP A 93 -17.11 -17.52 -11.53
CA ASP A 93 -17.50 -16.83 -12.76
C ASP A 93 -16.38 -15.89 -13.25
N VAL A 94 -15.64 -15.32 -12.30
CA VAL A 94 -14.52 -14.41 -12.53
C VAL A 94 -13.33 -14.83 -11.68
N LEU A 95 -12.15 -14.89 -12.30
CA LEU A 95 -10.87 -15.06 -11.60
C LEU A 95 -10.03 -13.79 -11.79
N HIS A 96 -9.58 -13.20 -10.69
CA HIS A 96 -8.68 -12.05 -10.67
C HIS A 96 -7.33 -12.46 -10.08
N ASN A 97 -6.30 -12.48 -10.91
CA ASN A 97 -4.95 -12.92 -10.55
C ASN A 97 -4.03 -11.74 -10.21
N PHE A 98 -3.43 -11.78 -9.03
CA PHE A 98 -2.40 -10.86 -8.53
C PHE A 98 -1.05 -11.57 -8.29
N ALA A 99 -0.98 -12.86 -8.59
CA ALA A 99 0.24 -13.66 -8.48
C ALA A 99 0.97 -13.75 -9.83
N ALA A 100 1.74 -14.80 -10.05
CA ALA A 100 2.42 -14.99 -11.33
C ALA A 100 1.42 -15.13 -12.50
N PRO A 101 1.60 -14.41 -13.63
CA PRO A 101 0.64 -14.43 -14.73
C PRO A 101 0.50 -15.82 -15.37
N GLU A 102 1.53 -16.66 -15.29
CA GLU A 102 1.52 -18.04 -15.82
C GLU A 102 0.56 -18.97 -15.08
N LEU A 103 0.11 -18.63 -13.89
CA LEU A 103 -0.82 -19.47 -13.11
C LEU A 103 -2.09 -19.82 -13.90
N LEU A 104 -2.54 -18.93 -14.78
CA LEU A 104 -3.69 -19.22 -15.63
C LEU A 104 -3.48 -20.44 -16.54
N THR A 105 -2.24 -20.68 -16.99
CA THR A 105 -1.90 -21.83 -17.86
C THR A 105 -1.86 -23.15 -17.10
N THR A 106 -1.78 -23.11 -15.78
CA THR A 106 -1.75 -24.32 -14.92
C THR A 106 -3.14 -24.80 -14.52
N LEU A 107 -4.19 -24.04 -14.82
CA LEU A 107 -5.56 -24.40 -14.47
C LEU A 107 -6.10 -25.50 -15.39
N ALA A 108 -6.62 -26.57 -14.79
CA ALA A 108 -7.30 -27.64 -15.52
C ALA A 108 -8.61 -27.14 -16.17
N THR A 109 -9.28 -26.20 -15.53
CA THR A 109 -10.50 -25.55 -16.06
C THR A 109 -10.34 -24.03 -15.96
N ARG A 110 -10.37 -23.35 -17.10
CA ARG A 110 -10.31 -21.90 -17.15
C ARG A 110 -11.67 -21.30 -16.76
N PRO A 111 -11.72 -20.38 -15.77
CA PRO A 111 -12.94 -19.62 -15.47
C PRO A 111 -13.43 -18.80 -16.68
N PRO A 112 -14.77 -18.53 -16.76
CA PRO A 112 -15.35 -17.79 -17.89
C PRO A 112 -14.72 -16.43 -18.15
N ARG A 113 -14.25 -15.73 -17.11
CA ARG A 113 -13.56 -14.45 -17.21
C ARG A 113 -12.33 -14.41 -16.31
N CYS A 114 -11.19 -14.07 -16.88
CA CYS A 114 -9.90 -14.01 -16.19
C CYS A 114 -9.28 -12.63 -16.32
N ILE A 115 -8.89 -12.04 -15.19
CA ILE A 115 -8.32 -10.70 -15.10
C ILE A 115 -6.95 -10.80 -14.42
N TYR A 116 -6.01 -9.98 -14.85
CA TYR A 116 -4.69 -9.85 -14.24
C TYR A 116 -4.42 -8.42 -13.79
N THR A 117 -3.80 -8.22 -12.63
CA THR A 117 -3.32 -6.90 -12.21
C THR A 117 -1.80 -6.87 -12.17
N ILE A 118 -1.22 -5.92 -12.90
CA ILE A 118 0.21 -5.58 -12.84
C ILE A 118 0.42 -4.64 -11.67
N ASP A 119 1.11 -5.10 -10.63
CA ASP A 119 1.51 -4.28 -9.48
C ASP A 119 2.80 -3.49 -9.78
N GLN A 120 3.80 -4.17 -10.35
CA GLN A 120 5.07 -3.57 -10.77
C GLN A 120 5.52 -4.16 -12.11
N ALA A 121 5.96 -3.30 -13.01
CA ALA A 121 6.39 -3.69 -14.36
C ALA A 121 7.57 -4.67 -14.38
N ASP A 122 8.49 -4.54 -13.42
CA ASP A 122 9.70 -5.36 -13.36
C ASP A 122 9.41 -6.86 -13.21
N PHE A 123 8.27 -7.22 -12.60
CA PHE A 123 7.81 -8.60 -12.49
C PHE A 123 7.31 -9.18 -13.82
N MET A 124 7.10 -8.34 -14.82
CA MET A 124 6.62 -8.76 -16.13
C MET A 124 7.74 -9.11 -17.11
N GLN A 125 9.01 -8.81 -16.79
CA GLN A 125 10.14 -9.03 -17.69
C GLN A 125 10.24 -10.49 -18.15
N GLY A 126 10.12 -10.71 -19.45
CA GLY A 126 10.12 -12.03 -20.10
C GLY A 126 8.80 -12.81 -19.96
N ARG A 127 7.73 -12.15 -19.49
CA ARG A 127 6.39 -12.74 -19.28
C ARG A 127 5.27 -11.96 -19.96
N GLU A 128 5.61 -10.94 -20.73
CA GLU A 128 4.67 -9.96 -21.28
C GLU A 128 3.58 -10.65 -22.12
N ASP A 129 3.95 -11.64 -22.92
CA ASP A 129 3.01 -12.36 -23.80
C ASP A 129 1.96 -13.16 -23.02
N THR A 130 2.22 -13.53 -21.76
CA THR A 130 1.22 -14.23 -20.93
C THR A 130 0.00 -13.37 -20.63
N LEU A 131 0.13 -12.04 -20.72
CA LEU A 131 -0.98 -11.11 -20.53
C LEU A 131 -2.09 -11.26 -21.57
N ARG A 132 -1.75 -11.75 -22.78
CA ARG A 132 -2.71 -12.04 -23.87
C ARG A 132 -3.70 -13.15 -23.51
N LEU A 133 -3.42 -13.93 -22.48
CA LEU A 133 -4.30 -15.00 -22.01
C LEU A 133 -5.46 -14.47 -21.17
N TYR A 134 -5.40 -13.22 -20.72
CA TYR A 134 -6.41 -12.62 -19.84
C TYR A 134 -7.45 -11.81 -20.65
N ASP A 135 -8.70 -11.82 -20.19
CA ASP A 135 -9.79 -11.08 -20.82
C ASP A 135 -9.69 -9.57 -20.55
N ALA A 136 -9.01 -9.20 -19.47
CA ALA A 136 -8.62 -7.83 -19.17
C ALA A 136 -7.36 -7.82 -18.30
N VAL A 137 -6.54 -6.81 -18.48
CA VAL A 137 -5.36 -6.53 -17.64
C VAL A 137 -5.55 -5.15 -17.01
N THR A 138 -5.27 -5.06 -15.72
CA THR A 138 -5.31 -3.80 -15.00
C THR A 138 -3.95 -3.47 -14.40
N THR A 139 -3.75 -2.21 -14.01
CA THR A 139 -2.67 -1.81 -13.12
C THR A 139 -3.22 -0.89 -12.02
N VAL A 140 -2.38 -0.55 -11.07
CA VAL A 140 -2.75 -0.03 -9.74
C VAL A 140 -3.03 1.47 -9.67
N SER A 141 -2.89 2.19 -10.79
CA SER A 141 -3.27 3.60 -10.93
C SER A 141 -3.42 4.01 -12.39
N LYS A 142 -4.13 5.13 -12.64
CA LYS A 142 -4.33 5.67 -14.02
C LYS A 142 -3.04 6.24 -14.58
N ALA A 143 -2.32 7.03 -13.77
CA ALA A 143 -1.05 7.62 -14.19
C ALA A 143 0.01 6.54 -14.47
N TYR A 144 0.08 5.50 -13.66
CA TYR A 144 1.00 4.39 -13.90
C TYR A 144 0.64 3.60 -15.17
N ALA A 145 -0.65 3.48 -15.51
CA ALA A 145 -1.04 2.85 -16.78
C ALA A 145 -0.52 3.63 -18.00
N ILE A 146 -0.55 4.96 -17.94
CA ILE A 146 0.02 5.82 -18.98
C ILE A 146 1.53 5.61 -19.08
N GLU A 147 2.23 5.64 -17.94
CA GLU A 147 3.66 5.39 -17.86
C GLU A 147 4.04 4.03 -18.47
N LEU A 148 3.28 2.96 -18.18
CA LEU A 148 3.50 1.63 -18.73
C LEU A 148 3.34 1.58 -20.27
N LEU A 149 2.36 2.31 -20.81
CA LEU A 149 2.13 2.39 -22.27
C LEU A 149 3.21 3.21 -22.99
N GLU A 150 3.82 4.19 -22.32
CA GLU A 150 4.84 5.08 -22.87
C GLU A 150 6.28 4.55 -22.75
N ARG A 151 6.50 3.39 -22.10
CA ARG A 151 7.85 2.82 -21.89
C ARG A 151 8.62 2.53 -23.16
N GLY A 152 7.94 2.19 -24.27
CA GLY A 152 8.56 1.85 -25.56
C GLY A 152 9.23 0.47 -25.59
N ASP A 153 8.95 -0.39 -24.61
CA ASP A 153 9.45 -1.76 -24.49
C ASP A 153 8.41 -2.82 -24.91
N GLN A 154 8.73 -4.10 -24.80
CA GLN A 154 7.84 -5.21 -25.13
C GLN A 154 6.54 -5.14 -24.30
N LEU A 155 6.63 -4.76 -23.02
CA LEU A 155 5.45 -4.66 -22.17
C LEU A 155 4.47 -3.62 -22.74
N SER A 156 4.94 -2.41 -23.08
CA SER A 156 4.08 -1.36 -23.65
C SER A 156 3.42 -1.78 -24.97
N GLN A 157 4.13 -2.56 -25.80
CA GLN A 157 3.58 -3.09 -27.04
C GLN A 157 2.43 -4.06 -26.78
N VAL A 158 2.63 -5.02 -25.87
CA VAL A 158 1.59 -6.00 -25.49
C VAL A 158 0.39 -5.30 -24.88
N LEU A 159 0.62 -4.34 -23.97
CA LEU A 159 -0.46 -3.59 -23.31
C LEU A 159 -1.29 -2.77 -24.30
N GLY A 160 -0.68 -2.24 -25.37
CA GLY A 160 -1.38 -1.51 -26.43
C GLY A 160 -2.30 -2.38 -27.31
N GLU A 161 -2.14 -3.71 -27.27
CA GLU A 161 -2.91 -4.66 -28.11
C GLU A 161 -4.02 -5.37 -27.35
N ILE A 162 -4.06 -5.27 -26.01
CA ILE A 162 -5.01 -5.98 -25.15
C ILE A 162 -5.96 -5.01 -24.44
N ASN A 163 -6.99 -5.53 -23.78
CA ASN A 163 -7.86 -4.73 -22.93
C ASN A 163 -7.11 -4.37 -21.62
N PHE A 164 -6.43 -3.23 -21.62
CA PHE A 164 -5.61 -2.73 -20.52
C PHE A 164 -6.11 -1.40 -19.96
N ARG A 165 -6.08 -1.25 -18.63
CA ARG A 165 -6.41 0.02 -17.96
C ARG A 165 -5.76 0.18 -16.60
N GLY A 166 -5.59 1.42 -16.16
CA GLY A 166 -5.25 1.78 -14.80
C GLY A 166 -6.50 1.94 -13.93
N ILE A 167 -6.51 1.31 -12.77
CA ILE A 167 -7.53 1.51 -11.73
C ILE A 167 -6.81 1.85 -10.44
N THR A 168 -7.01 3.07 -9.95
CA THR A 168 -6.30 3.55 -8.77
C THR A 168 -6.78 2.80 -7.53
N ASN A 169 -5.84 2.19 -6.79
CA ASN A 169 -6.15 1.46 -5.57
C ASN A 169 -6.71 2.38 -4.47
N GLY A 170 -7.59 1.83 -3.65
CA GLY A 170 -8.03 2.43 -2.39
C GLY A 170 -7.29 1.87 -1.19
N ILE A 171 -7.57 2.45 -0.01
CA ILE A 171 -7.14 1.92 1.28
C ILE A 171 -8.34 1.45 2.11
N LEU A 172 -8.10 0.58 3.10
CA LEU A 172 -9.14 0.05 3.97
C LEU A 172 -9.44 1.04 5.13
N THR A 173 -10.21 2.09 4.82
CA THR A 173 -10.54 3.16 5.78
C THR A 173 -11.29 2.68 7.02
N SER A 174 -11.92 1.50 6.99
CA SER A 174 -12.57 0.90 8.17
C SER A 174 -11.57 0.38 9.20
N VAL A 175 -10.34 0.06 8.79
CA VAL A 175 -9.22 -0.40 9.63
C VAL A 175 -8.29 0.76 9.95
N PHE A 176 -7.90 1.54 8.91
CA PHE A 176 -7.12 2.77 9.09
C PHE A 176 -8.04 3.91 9.54
N ALA A 177 -8.41 3.90 10.81
CA ALA A 177 -9.46 4.72 11.40
C ALA A 177 -9.02 5.31 12.75
N PRO A 178 -8.31 6.45 12.76
CA PRO A 178 -7.86 7.08 14.00
C PRO A 178 -9.02 7.45 14.94
N GLU A 179 -10.20 7.75 14.39
CA GLU A 179 -11.44 8.00 15.15
C GLU A 179 -11.95 6.79 15.92
N LYS A 180 -11.58 5.58 15.52
CA LYS A 180 -11.89 4.34 16.25
C LYS A 180 -10.84 3.98 17.30
N GLY A 181 -9.61 4.46 17.14
CA GLY A 181 -8.51 4.22 18.07
C GLY A 181 -8.02 2.77 18.12
N LEU A 182 -8.25 1.98 17.07
CA LEU A 182 -7.97 0.53 17.08
C LEU A 182 -6.47 0.19 17.24
N MET A 183 -5.58 1.04 16.72
CA MET A 183 -4.13 0.82 16.74
C MET A 183 -3.37 2.09 17.14
N THR A 184 -4.06 3.11 17.61
CA THR A 184 -3.48 4.39 18.04
C THR A 184 -3.50 4.50 19.57
N SER A 185 -2.66 5.35 20.14
CA SER A 185 -2.60 5.59 21.58
C SER A 185 -3.79 6.41 22.11
N ALA A 186 -4.44 7.16 21.23
CA ALA A 186 -5.64 7.95 21.48
C ALA A 186 -6.46 8.08 20.21
N LYS A 187 -7.77 8.31 20.35
CA LYS A 187 -8.67 8.63 19.24
C LYS A 187 -8.54 10.09 18.86
N TYR A 188 -8.69 10.39 17.57
CA TYR A 188 -8.77 11.75 17.04
C TYR A 188 -9.46 11.76 15.66
N SER A 189 -9.87 12.94 15.22
CA SER A 189 -10.52 13.14 13.92
C SER A 189 -9.98 14.42 13.25
N ALA A 190 -10.51 14.75 12.06
CA ALA A 190 -10.20 16.00 11.38
C ALA A 190 -10.67 17.24 12.16
N ASP A 191 -11.69 17.11 12.99
CA ASP A 191 -12.24 18.20 13.83
C ASP A 191 -11.57 18.32 15.20
N ASP A 192 -10.87 17.25 15.65
CA ASP A 192 -10.21 17.23 16.98
C ASP A 192 -8.90 16.45 16.93
N PHE A 193 -7.79 17.19 16.94
CA PHE A 193 -6.42 16.68 16.92
C PHE A 193 -5.81 16.44 18.32
N SER A 194 -6.57 16.57 19.39
CA SER A 194 -6.05 16.38 20.77
C SER A 194 -5.42 15.00 20.95
N GLY A 195 -6.05 13.95 20.41
CA GLY A 195 -5.52 12.59 20.44
C GLY A 195 -4.26 12.39 19.60
N LYS A 196 -4.08 13.17 18.50
CA LYS A 196 -2.84 13.12 17.71
C LYS A 196 -1.64 13.61 18.51
N ALA A 197 -1.82 14.63 19.36
CA ALA A 197 -0.77 15.11 20.26
C ALA A 197 -0.35 13.99 21.25
N VAL A 198 -1.30 13.24 21.81
CA VAL A 198 -1.02 12.07 22.66
C VAL A 198 -0.27 10.98 21.90
N CYS A 199 -0.64 10.72 20.64
CA CYS A 199 0.07 9.77 19.78
C CYS A 199 1.52 10.21 19.52
N LYS A 200 1.75 11.50 19.27
CA LYS A 200 3.09 12.08 19.08
C LYS A 200 3.93 11.94 20.34
N GLU A 201 3.39 12.30 21.49
CA GLU A 201 4.09 12.14 22.78
C GLU A 201 4.50 10.68 23.02
N ARG A 202 3.59 9.73 22.73
CA ARG A 202 3.88 8.30 22.86
C ARG A 202 4.98 7.84 21.88
N LEU A 203 4.95 8.31 20.65
CA LEU A 203 5.99 8.04 19.64
C LEU A 203 7.35 8.55 20.13
N CYS A 204 7.41 9.82 20.55
CA CYS A 204 8.62 10.46 21.04
C CYS A 204 9.21 9.70 22.21
N ARG A 205 8.38 9.32 23.19
CA ARG A 205 8.80 8.53 24.36
C ARG A 205 9.31 7.14 23.95
N THR A 206 8.64 6.47 23.01
CA THR A 206 9.00 5.12 22.56
C THR A 206 10.37 5.09 21.88
N TYR A 207 10.67 6.11 21.09
CA TYR A 207 11.91 6.18 20.30
C TYR A 207 12.96 7.12 20.91
N GLY A 208 12.69 7.74 22.07
CA GLY A 208 13.61 8.68 22.72
C GLY A 208 13.88 9.92 21.87
N ILE A 209 12.85 10.45 21.19
CA ILE A 209 12.90 11.68 20.39
C ILE A 209 12.41 12.82 21.27
N PRO A 210 13.04 14.03 21.27
CA PRO A 210 12.51 15.19 21.98
C PRO A 210 11.11 15.57 21.47
N ALA A 211 10.18 15.86 22.41
CA ALA A 211 8.77 16.04 22.07
C ALA A 211 8.47 17.34 21.29
N ASP A 212 9.37 18.32 21.37
CA ASP A 212 9.31 19.62 20.67
C ASP A 212 9.69 19.52 19.19
N LYS A 213 10.27 18.40 18.75
CA LYS A 213 10.69 18.22 17.37
C LYS A 213 9.54 18.02 16.39
N CYS A 214 9.69 18.58 15.20
CA CYS A 214 8.88 18.21 14.03
C CYS A 214 9.32 16.83 13.54
N ILE A 215 8.42 15.84 13.54
CA ILE A 215 8.77 14.45 13.22
C ILE A 215 8.52 14.17 11.74
N TYR A 216 9.60 13.93 11.00
CA TYR A 216 9.59 13.40 9.64
C TYR A 216 9.69 11.88 9.72
N LEU A 217 8.71 11.18 9.21
CA LEU A 217 8.67 9.72 9.16
C LEU A 217 8.90 9.25 7.73
N MET A 218 9.81 8.30 7.54
CA MET A 218 9.94 7.55 6.30
C MET A 218 9.85 6.06 6.60
N MET A 219 8.96 5.35 5.93
CA MET A 219 8.84 3.89 6.02
C MET A 219 8.87 3.30 4.62
N CYS A 220 9.98 2.67 4.23
CA CYS A 220 10.12 2.12 2.89
C CYS A 220 11.19 1.02 2.83
N ARG A 221 11.21 0.29 1.72
CA ARG A 221 12.41 -0.46 1.32
C ARG A 221 13.54 0.52 1.02
N LEU A 222 14.73 0.25 1.51
CA LEU A 222 15.90 1.08 1.23
C LEU A 222 16.45 0.73 -0.16
N VAL A 223 15.79 1.25 -1.17
CA VAL A 223 16.14 1.11 -2.60
C VAL A 223 16.11 2.49 -3.25
N ARG A 224 16.84 2.63 -4.37
CA ARG A 224 17.00 3.91 -5.07
C ARG A 224 15.65 4.55 -5.43
N ASP A 225 14.69 3.74 -5.88
CA ASP A 225 13.38 4.22 -6.35
C ASP A 225 12.57 4.95 -5.26
N LYS A 226 12.91 4.77 -3.99
CA LYS A 226 12.25 5.45 -2.86
C LYS A 226 12.86 6.80 -2.52
N GLY A 227 13.83 7.30 -3.31
CA GLY A 227 14.40 8.64 -3.14
C GLY A 227 15.28 8.80 -1.91
N ILE A 228 15.90 7.71 -1.42
CA ILE A 228 16.76 7.73 -0.21
C ILE A 228 17.91 8.73 -0.36
N ASP A 229 18.52 8.82 -1.55
CA ASP A 229 19.63 9.73 -1.82
C ASP A 229 19.24 11.20 -1.54
N ASP A 230 18.03 11.60 -1.91
CA ASP A 230 17.54 12.97 -1.68
C ASP A 230 17.19 13.22 -0.21
N VAL A 231 16.67 12.21 0.48
CA VAL A 231 16.42 12.30 1.93
C VAL A 231 17.74 12.44 2.69
N LEU A 232 18.77 11.66 2.33
CA LEU A 232 20.10 11.75 2.95
C LEU A 232 20.74 13.13 2.77
N LYS A 233 20.59 13.75 1.60
CA LYS A 233 21.05 15.14 1.36
C LYS A 233 20.32 16.17 2.25
N ALA A 234 19.04 15.91 2.58
CA ALA A 234 18.20 16.83 3.36
C ALA A 234 18.35 16.66 4.87
N VAL A 235 19.07 15.67 5.38
CA VAL A 235 19.19 15.36 6.83
C VAL A 235 19.61 16.60 7.66
N HIS A 236 20.65 17.32 7.23
CA HIS A 236 21.10 18.51 7.96
C HIS A 236 20.06 19.62 7.95
N MET A 237 19.35 19.83 6.84
CA MET A 237 18.27 20.79 6.75
C MET A 237 17.11 20.43 7.68
N ILE A 238 16.73 19.14 7.75
CA ILE A 238 15.71 18.64 8.68
C ILE A 238 16.10 18.98 10.12
N ARG A 239 17.34 18.64 10.53
CA ARG A 239 17.84 18.93 11.88
C ARG A 239 17.85 20.42 12.17
N ASP A 240 18.42 21.22 11.27
CA ASP A 240 18.66 22.66 11.48
C ASP A 240 17.35 23.46 11.49
N SER A 241 16.29 22.94 10.86
CA SER A 241 14.93 23.48 10.95
C SER A 241 14.15 23.00 12.20
N GLY A 242 14.80 22.33 13.16
CA GLY A 242 14.16 21.81 14.36
C GLY A 242 13.44 20.47 14.19
N GLY A 243 13.64 19.81 13.05
CA GLY A 243 13.04 18.52 12.76
C GLY A 243 13.84 17.32 13.31
N PHE A 244 13.23 16.15 13.17
CA PHE A 244 13.84 14.85 13.48
C PHE A 244 13.36 13.81 12.47
N LEU A 245 14.28 13.12 11.83
CA LEU A 245 13.97 12.04 10.88
C LEU A 245 13.90 10.69 11.60
N LEU A 246 12.72 10.09 11.60
CA LEU A 246 12.52 8.68 11.98
C LEU A 246 12.40 7.86 10.69
N LEU A 247 13.43 7.10 10.34
CA LEU A 247 13.44 6.25 9.18
C LEU A 247 13.32 4.78 9.62
N VAL A 248 12.31 4.08 9.11
CA VAL A 248 12.03 2.67 9.43
C VAL A 248 12.07 1.87 8.13
N GLY A 249 13.03 0.98 7.99
CA GLY A 249 13.19 0.19 6.78
C GLY A 249 14.52 -0.53 6.70
N LYS A 250 14.62 -1.42 5.74
CA LYS A 250 15.83 -2.16 5.39
C LYS A 250 15.89 -2.36 3.87
N GLY A 251 17.07 -2.65 3.33
CA GLY A 251 17.19 -2.88 1.89
C GLY A 251 18.62 -3.00 1.42
N GLU A 252 19.03 -2.15 0.49
CA GLU A 252 20.37 -2.18 -0.09
C GLU A 252 21.43 -1.78 0.92
N LYS A 253 22.51 -2.58 0.97
CA LYS A 253 23.60 -2.43 1.92
C LYS A 253 24.23 -1.03 1.91
N GLN A 254 24.34 -0.42 0.74
CA GLN A 254 24.86 0.93 0.60
C GLN A 254 24.09 1.98 1.41
N TYR A 255 22.76 1.89 1.46
CA TYR A 255 21.90 2.79 2.23
C TYR A 255 21.94 2.44 3.72
N GLU A 256 21.95 1.16 4.06
CA GLU A 256 22.10 0.73 5.45
C GLU A 256 23.42 1.20 6.06
N GLU A 257 24.53 1.12 5.32
CA GLU A 257 25.85 1.61 5.76
C GLU A 257 25.92 3.13 5.90
N GLN A 258 25.19 3.90 5.05
CA GLN A 258 25.12 5.35 5.18
C GLN A 258 24.29 5.75 6.40
N LEU A 259 23.12 5.15 6.58
CA LEU A 259 22.24 5.41 7.72
C LEU A 259 22.86 5.00 9.05
N ALA A 260 23.65 3.93 9.09
CA ALA A 260 24.36 3.48 10.30
C ALA A 260 25.42 4.47 10.79
N LYS A 261 25.90 5.37 9.92
CA LYS A 261 26.86 6.43 10.29
C LYS A 261 26.19 7.65 10.90
N LEU A 262 24.88 7.83 10.67
CA LEU A 262 24.12 8.93 11.24
C LEU A 262 23.71 8.61 12.68
N THR A 263 23.76 9.62 13.52
CA THR A 263 23.46 9.52 14.95
C THR A 263 22.23 10.34 15.32
N ARG A 264 21.79 10.23 16.57
CA ARG A 264 20.71 11.08 17.10
C ARG A 264 21.08 12.55 17.13
N ASP A 265 22.35 12.86 17.27
CA ASP A 265 22.85 14.26 17.23
C ASP A 265 22.74 14.86 15.82
N ASP A 266 22.71 14.00 14.79
CA ASP A 266 22.39 14.42 13.41
C ASP A 266 20.87 14.62 13.20
N GLY A 267 20.04 14.40 14.22
CA GLY A 267 18.58 14.51 14.14
C GLY A 267 17.95 13.32 13.42
N VAL A 268 18.58 12.14 13.45
CA VAL A 268 18.14 10.93 12.75
C VAL A 268 18.05 9.75 13.71
N LEU A 269 17.03 8.94 13.54
CA LEU A 269 16.96 7.60 14.06
C LEU A 269 16.57 6.64 12.93
N TRP A 270 17.48 5.75 12.57
CA TRP A 270 17.18 4.64 11.67
C TRP A 270 16.85 3.37 12.46
N VAL A 271 15.73 2.73 12.08
CA VAL A 271 15.24 1.48 12.65
C VAL A 271 15.30 0.40 11.56
N ASN A 272 16.34 -0.44 11.63
CA ASN A 272 16.60 -1.49 10.62
C ASN A 272 15.62 -2.65 10.75
N ARG A 273 14.37 -2.44 10.36
CA ARG A 273 13.33 -3.48 10.28
C ARG A 273 12.22 -3.05 9.34
N TRP A 274 11.47 -4.02 8.84
CA TRP A 274 10.20 -3.75 8.15
C TRP A 274 9.07 -3.72 9.18
N PRO A 275 8.29 -2.66 9.28
CA PRO A 275 7.17 -2.61 10.21
C PRO A 275 6.00 -3.45 9.67
N SER A 276 5.34 -4.22 10.54
CA SER A 276 4.02 -4.75 10.22
C SER A 276 2.98 -3.62 10.18
N ALA A 277 1.80 -3.85 9.59
CA ALA A 277 0.72 -2.85 9.57
C ALA A 277 0.37 -2.35 10.98
N VAL A 278 0.33 -3.24 11.99
CA VAL A 278 0.10 -2.88 13.40
C VAL A 278 1.19 -1.97 13.97
N GLN A 279 2.42 -2.10 13.47
CA GLN A 279 3.55 -1.26 13.90
C GLN A 279 3.62 0.07 13.12
N ALA A 280 3.14 0.09 11.87
CA ALA A 280 3.13 1.27 11.03
C ALA A 280 2.13 2.34 11.51
N VAL A 281 0.95 1.91 11.98
CA VAL A 281 -0.11 2.82 12.41
C VAL A 281 0.31 3.76 13.55
N PRO A 282 0.92 3.28 14.67
CA PRO A 282 1.39 4.19 15.72
C PRO A 282 2.46 5.18 15.24
N LEU A 283 3.27 4.81 14.24
CA LEU A 283 4.27 5.70 13.65
C LEU A 283 3.58 6.84 12.87
N LEU A 284 2.62 6.51 12.00
CA LEU A 284 1.84 7.50 11.24
C LEU A 284 1.00 8.40 12.14
N ALA A 285 0.37 7.82 13.17
CA ALA A 285 -0.44 8.58 14.12
C ALA A 285 0.40 9.59 14.92
N GLY A 286 1.66 9.26 15.22
CA GLY A 286 2.54 10.13 16.01
C GLY A 286 3.41 11.08 15.18
N ALA A 287 3.67 10.80 13.92
CA ALA A 287 4.51 11.66 13.07
C ALA A 287 3.74 12.89 12.54
N ASP A 288 4.47 13.95 12.24
CA ASP A 288 3.91 15.17 11.66
C ASP A 288 3.86 15.10 10.14
N PHE A 289 4.93 14.60 9.51
CA PHE A 289 5.07 14.50 8.06
C PHE A 289 5.54 13.10 7.65
N TYR A 290 5.11 12.66 6.46
CA TYR A 290 5.51 11.38 5.86
C TYR A 290 6.33 11.62 4.59
N LEU A 291 7.61 11.23 4.60
CA LEU A 291 8.51 11.35 3.44
C LEU A 291 8.29 10.19 2.46
N SER A 292 7.91 10.55 1.24
CA SER A 292 7.75 9.65 0.11
C SER A 292 8.24 10.27 -1.21
N PRO A 293 9.51 10.71 -1.29
CA PRO A 293 10.07 11.34 -2.49
C PRO A 293 10.44 10.28 -3.54
N SER A 294 9.50 9.38 -3.84
CA SER A 294 9.75 8.25 -4.73
C SER A 294 10.03 8.71 -6.16
N VAL A 295 11.06 8.13 -6.79
CA VAL A 295 11.39 8.31 -8.21
C VAL A 295 10.39 7.54 -9.08
N ALA A 296 9.97 6.37 -8.61
CA ALA A 296 8.94 5.55 -9.24
C ALA A 296 7.99 5.02 -8.16
N GLU A 297 6.69 5.24 -8.34
CA GLU A 297 5.66 4.80 -7.39
C GLU A 297 4.39 4.40 -8.14
N PRO A 298 4.09 3.11 -8.28
CA PRO A 298 2.93 2.66 -9.04
C PRO A 298 1.58 3.18 -8.52
N CYS A 299 1.41 3.35 -7.21
CA CYS A 299 0.16 3.82 -6.61
C CYS A 299 0.32 4.79 -5.44
N GLY A 300 1.19 4.48 -4.47
CA GLY A 300 1.37 5.32 -3.28
C GLY A 300 0.39 5.04 -2.14
N LEU A 301 0.21 3.78 -1.74
CA LEU A 301 -0.66 3.40 -0.61
C LEU A 301 -0.26 4.07 0.70
N MET A 302 1.05 4.14 0.99
CA MET A 302 1.52 4.70 2.26
C MET A 302 1.27 6.22 2.40
N PRO A 303 1.47 7.08 1.38
CA PRO A 303 1.03 8.47 1.43
C PRO A 303 -0.47 8.64 1.69
N MET A 304 -1.34 7.82 1.04
CA MET A 304 -2.78 7.84 1.31
C MET A 304 -3.09 7.44 2.76
N THR A 305 -2.43 6.40 3.26
CA THR A 305 -2.57 5.98 4.66
C THR A 305 -2.06 7.04 5.61
N ALA A 306 -0.94 7.73 5.28
CA ALA A 306 -0.42 8.83 6.08
C ALA A 306 -1.44 9.98 6.19
N CYS A 307 -2.06 10.38 5.07
CA CYS A 307 -3.15 11.36 5.06
C CYS A 307 -4.25 10.99 6.05
N ARG A 308 -4.67 9.73 6.07
CA ARG A 308 -5.72 9.24 6.95
C ARG A 308 -5.42 9.45 8.44
N TYR A 309 -4.13 9.51 8.80
CA TYR A 309 -3.67 9.79 10.16
C TYR A 309 -3.23 11.27 10.36
N GLY A 310 -3.55 12.17 9.45
CA GLY A 310 -3.11 13.57 9.52
C GLY A 310 -1.58 13.71 9.58
N CYS A 311 -0.86 12.74 9.05
CA CYS A 311 0.57 12.76 8.82
C CYS A 311 0.77 13.25 7.38
N ILE A 312 1.10 14.53 7.20
CA ILE A 312 1.10 15.20 5.90
C ILE A 312 2.19 14.62 4.99
N PRO A 313 1.87 14.11 3.79
CA PRO A 313 2.88 13.63 2.86
C PRO A 313 3.81 14.74 2.35
N ILE A 314 5.09 14.41 2.23
CA ILE A 314 6.10 15.14 1.46
C ILE A 314 6.47 14.22 0.31
N THR A 315 6.04 14.52 -0.90
CA THR A 315 6.03 13.55 -1.99
C THR A 315 6.30 14.18 -3.36
N THR A 316 6.84 13.40 -4.28
CA THR A 316 6.84 13.70 -5.71
C THR A 316 5.47 13.43 -6.31
N LEU A 317 5.26 13.83 -7.56
CA LEU A 317 4.08 13.46 -8.35
C LEU A 317 4.44 12.45 -9.46
N ASN A 318 5.25 11.43 -9.13
CA ASN A 318 5.64 10.40 -10.07
C ASN A 318 4.67 9.21 -10.01
N GLY A 319 4.35 8.63 -11.18
CA GLY A 319 3.45 7.50 -11.30
C GLY A 319 2.10 7.73 -10.61
N GLY A 320 1.61 6.77 -9.85
CA GLY A 320 0.31 6.83 -9.19
C GLY A 320 0.18 7.88 -8.09
N LEU A 321 1.26 8.54 -7.68
CA LEU A 321 1.16 9.69 -6.76
C LEU A 321 0.39 10.86 -7.39
N GLN A 322 0.44 11.02 -8.72
CA GLN A 322 -0.34 12.03 -9.44
C GLN A 322 -1.86 11.84 -9.30
N ASP A 323 -2.30 10.60 -9.17
CA ASP A 323 -3.73 10.28 -9.01
C ASP A 323 -4.26 10.59 -7.61
N ASN A 324 -3.38 10.70 -6.63
CA ASN A 324 -3.74 10.67 -5.21
C ASN A 324 -3.33 11.92 -4.44
N MET A 325 -2.30 12.65 -4.89
CA MET A 325 -1.67 13.74 -4.15
C MET A 325 -1.74 15.05 -4.91
N ASP A 326 -1.95 16.14 -4.18
CA ASP A 326 -1.93 17.52 -4.66
C ASP A 326 -1.46 18.48 -3.55
N ASP A 327 -1.32 19.76 -3.88
CA ASP A 327 -0.86 20.78 -2.94
C ASP A 327 -1.84 21.05 -1.78
N GLU A 328 -3.09 20.61 -1.86
CA GLU A 328 -4.05 20.74 -0.76
C GLU A 328 -3.68 19.81 0.42
N ILE A 329 -3.29 18.58 0.12
CA ILE A 329 -3.07 17.52 1.12
C ILE A 329 -1.60 17.10 1.28
N ALA A 330 -0.69 17.57 0.43
CA ALA A 330 0.72 17.21 0.47
C ALA A 330 1.64 18.42 0.38
N VAL A 331 2.91 18.24 0.68
CA VAL A 331 4.00 19.15 0.29
C VAL A 331 4.70 18.51 -0.89
N ILE A 332 4.56 19.13 -2.06
CA ILE A 332 5.10 18.55 -3.30
C ILE A 332 6.60 18.88 -3.40
N VAL A 333 7.37 17.82 -3.65
CA VAL A 333 8.81 17.88 -3.96
C VAL A 333 8.96 18.28 -5.42
N HIS A 334 9.61 19.43 -5.66
CA HIS A 334 9.93 19.94 -7.00
C HIS A 334 11.41 19.75 -7.32
N GLU A 335 11.93 20.50 -8.30
CA GLU A 335 13.34 20.45 -8.75
C GLU A 335 14.36 20.76 -7.66
N ASP A 336 13.96 21.53 -6.62
CA ASP A 336 14.75 21.83 -5.42
C ASP A 336 14.88 20.63 -4.46
N GLY A 337 14.27 19.51 -4.80
CA GLY A 337 14.35 18.24 -4.08
C GLY A 337 13.71 18.26 -2.70
N VAL A 338 14.03 17.23 -1.90
CA VAL A 338 13.54 17.13 -0.51
C VAL A 338 14.00 18.32 0.33
N THR A 339 15.17 18.89 0.05
CA THR A 339 15.70 20.06 0.76
C THR A 339 14.75 21.26 0.64
N GLY A 340 14.27 21.58 -0.57
CA GLY A 340 13.29 22.65 -0.77
C GLY A 340 11.94 22.37 -0.11
N ALA A 341 11.50 21.11 -0.17
CA ALA A 341 10.28 20.71 0.53
C ALA A 341 10.39 20.86 2.06
N VAL A 342 11.54 20.55 2.66
CA VAL A 342 11.79 20.76 4.10
C VAL A 342 11.68 22.24 4.48
N ALA A 343 12.16 23.17 3.64
CA ALA A 343 11.98 24.60 3.89
C ALA A 343 10.50 25.02 3.92
N LYS A 344 9.68 24.49 3.00
CA LYS A 344 8.22 24.70 2.98
C LYS A 344 7.55 24.11 4.23
N VAL A 345 7.98 22.92 4.66
CA VAL A 345 7.51 22.27 5.89
C VAL A 345 7.83 23.10 7.13
N ALA A 346 9.05 23.63 7.23
CA ALA A 346 9.44 24.48 8.36
C ALA A 346 8.56 25.73 8.45
N ALA A 347 8.27 26.37 7.31
CA ALA A 347 7.34 27.49 7.25
C ALA A 347 5.92 27.09 7.67
N LEU A 348 5.39 25.96 7.16
CA LEU A 348 4.07 25.45 7.53
C LEU A 348 3.98 25.10 9.02
N TYR A 349 5.02 24.47 9.57
CA TYR A 349 5.06 24.04 10.97
C TYR A 349 5.11 25.24 11.95
N ALA A 350 5.65 26.38 11.51
CA ALA A 350 5.63 27.63 12.27
C ALA A 350 4.24 28.30 12.33
N HIS A 351 3.26 27.85 11.53
CA HIS A 351 1.91 28.39 11.45
C HIS A 351 0.86 27.33 11.85
N PRO A 352 0.51 27.19 13.15
CA PRO A 352 -0.35 26.13 13.66
C PRO A 352 -1.71 26.01 12.95
N ASP A 353 -2.36 27.14 12.64
CA ASP A 353 -3.67 27.11 11.97
C ASP A 353 -3.59 26.54 10.55
N ALA A 354 -2.56 26.92 9.79
CA ALA A 354 -2.32 26.39 8.45
C ALA A 354 -1.96 24.89 8.49
N LEU A 355 -1.17 24.49 9.49
CA LEU A 355 -0.82 23.09 9.71
C LEU A 355 -2.05 22.25 10.03
N ILE A 356 -2.92 22.74 10.92
CA ILE A 356 -4.19 22.07 11.31
C ILE A 356 -5.10 21.96 10.09
N ALA A 357 -5.28 23.05 9.32
CA ALA A 357 -6.12 23.04 8.12
C ALA A 357 -5.64 21.99 7.09
N LYS A 358 -4.32 21.91 6.84
CA LYS A 358 -3.77 20.92 5.92
C LYS A 358 -3.92 19.50 6.44
N ARG A 359 -3.78 19.26 7.75
CA ARG A 359 -4.04 17.96 8.38
C ARG A 359 -5.50 17.54 8.24
N ALA A 360 -6.43 18.47 8.43
CA ALA A 360 -7.86 18.20 8.25
C ALA A 360 -8.16 17.81 6.80
N ALA A 361 -7.68 18.57 5.82
CA ALA A 361 -7.81 18.25 4.40
C ALA A 361 -7.25 16.85 4.06
N CYS A 362 -6.10 16.47 4.63
CA CYS A 362 -5.55 15.11 4.50
C CYS A 362 -6.54 14.05 4.98
N MET A 363 -7.10 14.22 6.19
CA MET A 363 -7.97 13.22 6.81
C MET A 363 -9.35 13.13 6.16
N GLU A 364 -9.85 14.20 5.56
CA GLU A 364 -11.12 14.29 4.87
C GLU A 364 -11.07 13.75 3.44
N ARG A 365 -9.88 13.66 2.83
CA ARG A 365 -9.73 13.12 1.48
C ARG A 365 -10.17 11.67 1.43
N ASP A 366 -11.10 11.35 0.51
CA ASP A 366 -11.61 9.99 0.35
C ASP A 366 -10.68 9.14 -0.53
N PHE A 367 -9.95 8.24 0.10
CA PHE A 367 -9.14 7.20 -0.53
C PHE A 367 -9.78 5.81 -0.41
N SER A 368 -11.05 5.72 -0.02
CA SER A 368 -11.69 4.44 0.24
C SER A 368 -11.96 3.64 -1.04
N TRP A 369 -12.05 2.33 -0.87
CA TRP A 369 -12.53 1.44 -1.92
C TRP A 369 -14.00 1.72 -2.31
N ALA A 370 -14.78 2.39 -1.50
CA ALA A 370 -16.18 2.71 -1.82
C ALA A 370 -16.29 3.54 -3.10
N THR A 371 -15.38 4.49 -3.31
CA THR A 371 -15.32 5.33 -4.52
C THR A 371 -14.61 4.66 -5.69
N ARG A 372 -13.71 3.71 -5.44
CA ARG A 372 -12.80 3.15 -6.46
C ARG A 372 -13.24 1.80 -7.00
N LYS A 373 -13.96 0.98 -6.22
CA LYS A 373 -14.40 -0.35 -6.62
C LYS A 373 -15.30 -0.39 -7.86
N ALA A 374 -16.00 0.72 -8.17
CA ALA A 374 -16.91 0.78 -9.30
C ALA A 374 -16.22 0.41 -10.63
N GLU A 375 -15.01 0.88 -10.86
CA GLU A 375 -14.23 0.57 -12.07
C GLU A 375 -13.86 -0.93 -12.12
N TYR A 376 -13.52 -1.55 -10.99
CA TYR A 376 -13.30 -3.00 -10.92
C TYR A 376 -14.58 -3.79 -11.19
N LEU A 377 -15.74 -3.33 -10.68
CA LEU A 377 -17.03 -3.98 -10.95
C LEU A 377 -17.38 -3.96 -12.45
N GLU A 378 -17.03 -2.91 -13.18
CA GLU A 378 -17.16 -2.83 -14.65
C GLU A 378 -16.29 -3.88 -15.34
N VAL A 379 -15.02 -3.97 -14.93
CA VAL A 379 -14.09 -4.99 -15.44
C VAL A 379 -14.62 -6.40 -15.19
N TYR A 380 -15.14 -6.68 -14.00
CA TYR A 380 -15.69 -8.01 -13.66
C TYR A 380 -16.95 -8.35 -14.46
N ARG A 381 -17.77 -7.37 -14.81
CA ARG A 381 -18.97 -7.58 -15.63
C ARG A 381 -18.66 -7.75 -17.12
N GLY A 382 -17.47 -7.38 -17.57
CA GLY A 382 -17.13 -7.36 -18.99
C GLY A 382 -17.78 -6.19 -19.75
N ALA A 383 -18.13 -5.13 -19.03
CA ALA A 383 -18.76 -3.94 -19.60
C ALA A 383 -17.80 -3.02 -20.34
N VAL A 384 -16.55 -3.45 -20.46
CA VAL A 384 -15.47 -2.67 -21.11
C VAL A 384 -14.52 -3.62 -21.80
#